data_77910e57a7970fce904cd7156895f03f
#
_entry.id   77910e57a7970fce904cd7156895f03f
#
_cell.length_a   1.000
_cell.length_b   1.000
_cell.length_c   1.000
_cell.angle_alpha   90.00
_cell.angle_beta   90.00
_cell.angle_gamma   90.00
#
_symmetry.space_group_name_H-M   'P 1'
#
loop_
_entity.id
_entity.type
_entity.pdbx_description
1 polymer ?
#
loop_
_entity_poly.entity_id
_entity_poly.type
_entity_poly.pdbx_seq_one_letter_code
_entity_poly.pdbx_strand_id
1 'polypeptide(L)'
;MAFLTNEKLTIVGAAGMIGSNMAQTALMMGLTSNLCLYDVFSPEGVAEEMRQCGFDGVNITATTDVKEAFTDAKYIISSGGAPRKAGMTREDLLKGNCEIAEQLGKDIKTYCPDVKHVVIIFNPADLTGLVTLLYSGLKTSQV
;
A
#
# COMPACT_ATOMS: atom_id res chain seq x y z
N MET A 1 -10.01 -13.85 -17.35
CA MET A 1 -10.25 -13.80 -15.90
C MET A 1 -11.21 -12.65 -15.60
N ALA A 2 -12.21 -12.89 -14.78
CA ALA A 2 -13.13 -11.84 -14.35
C ALA A 2 -12.59 -11.17 -13.08
N PHE A 3 -12.61 -9.84 -13.04
CA PHE A 3 -12.18 -9.05 -11.89
C PHE A 3 -13.37 -8.43 -11.18
N LEU A 4 -13.27 -8.26 -9.85
CA LEU A 4 -14.31 -7.60 -9.06
C LEU A 4 -14.45 -6.12 -9.41
N THR A 5 -13.36 -5.45 -9.77
CA THR A 5 -13.34 -4.05 -10.16
C THR A 5 -12.22 -3.75 -11.15
N ASN A 6 -12.31 -2.62 -11.83
CA ASN A 6 -11.21 -2.02 -12.61
C ASN A 6 -10.58 -0.82 -11.90
N GLU A 7 -11.03 -0.53 -10.67
CA GLU A 7 -10.51 0.58 -9.89
C GLU A 7 -9.10 0.28 -9.37
N LYS A 8 -8.30 1.32 -9.28
CA LYS A 8 -6.89 1.19 -8.89
C LYS A 8 -6.74 0.75 -7.43
N LEU A 9 -6.03 -0.35 -7.24
CA LEU A 9 -5.50 -0.81 -5.96
C LEU A 9 -4.00 -0.49 -5.92
N THR A 10 -3.56 0.25 -4.92
CA THR A 10 -2.15 0.53 -4.67
C THR A 10 -1.66 -0.27 -3.47
N ILE A 11 -0.60 -1.05 -3.68
CA ILE A 11 0.12 -1.76 -2.61
C ILE A 11 1.33 -0.92 -2.22
N VAL A 12 1.36 -0.44 -0.99
CA VAL A 12 2.47 0.31 -0.40
C VAL A 12 3.40 -0.64 0.34
N GLY A 13 4.71 -0.51 0.10
CA GLY A 13 5.69 -1.46 0.61
C GLY A 13 5.84 -2.70 -0.29
N ALA A 14 5.58 -2.54 -1.57
CA ALA A 14 5.46 -3.64 -2.53
C ALA A 14 6.78 -4.35 -2.85
N ALA A 15 7.94 -3.73 -2.61
CA ALA A 15 9.25 -4.36 -2.78
C ALA A 15 9.58 -5.36 -1.66
N GLY A 16 8.86 -5.31 -0.52
CA GLY A 16 9.02 -6.22 0.60
C GLY A 16 8.29 -7.55 0.41
N MET A 17 8.63 -8.54 1.26
CA MET A 17 8.00 -9.87 1.20
C MET A 17 6.48 -9.83 1.39
N ILE A 18 6.00 -9.04 2.33
CA ILE A 18 4.56 -8.96 2.62
C ILE A 18 3.84 -8.28 1.46
N GLY A 19 4.36 -7.14 0.99
CA GLY A 19 3.77 -6.40 -0.12
C GLY A 19 3.71 -7.18 -1.42
N SER A 20 4.78 -7.89 -1.77
CA SER A 20 4.81 -8.75 -2.97
C SER A 20 3.81 -9.92 -2.88
N ASN A 21 3.69 -10.55 -1.71
CA ASN A 21 2.69 -11.60 -1.49
C ASN A 21 1.25 -11.08 -1.57
N MET A 22 1.00 -9.88 -1.05
CA MET A 22 -0.31 -9.24 -1.18
C MET A 22 -0.67 -8.93 -2.63
N ALA A 23 0.30 -8.45 -3.41
CA ALA A 23 0.13 -8.20 -4.83
C ALA A 23 -0.27 -9.48 -5.58
N GLN A 24 0.48 -10.55 -5.37
CA GLN A 24 0.17 -11.85 -5.97
C GLN A 24 -1.20 -12.36 -5.55
N THR A 25 -1.52 -12.29 -4.26
CA THR A 25 -2.82 -12.74 -3.73
C THR A 25 -3.97 -11.93 -4.33
N ALA A 26 -3.84 -10.60 -4.43
CA ALA A 26 -4.85 -9.74 -5.03
C ALA A 26 -5.15 -10.14 -6.50
N LEU A 27 -4.11 -10.46 -7.26
CA LEU A 27 -4.25 -10.93 -8.63
C LEU A 27 -4.87 -12.32 -8.71
N MET A 28 -4.44 -13.25 -7.87
CA MET A 28 -5.00 -14.63 -7.82
C MET A 28 -6.48 -14.61 -7.43
N MET A 29 -6.88 -13.69 -6.56
CA MET A 29 -8.29 -13.52 -6.16
C MET A 29 -9.11 -12.72 -7.20
N GLY A 30 -8.48 -12.17 -8.22
CA GLY A 30 -9.18 -11.34 -9.20
C GLY A 30 -9.78 -10.06 -8.62
N LEU A 31 -9.13 -9.43 -7.64
CA LEU A 31 -9.69 -8.26 -6.95
C LEU A 31 -9.79 -7.05 -7.87
N THR A 32 -8.76 -6.77 -8.66
CA THR A 32 -8.75 -5.64 -9.58
C THR A 32 -7.97 -5.95 -10.85
N SER A 33 -8.38 -5.34 -11.94
CA SER A 33 -7.62 -5.31 -13.20
C SER A 33 -6.61 -4.16 -13.28
N ASN A 34 -6.47 -3.34 -12.22
CA ASN A 34 -5.58 -2.19 -12.18
C ASN A 34 -4.79 -2.16 -10.86
N LEU A 35 -3.58 -2.73 -10.88
CA LEU A 35 -2.71 -2.86 -9.72
C LEU A 35 -1.50 -1.95 -9.84
N CYS A 36 -1.26 -1.12 -8.81
CA CYS A 36 -0.07 -0.30 -8.70
C CYS A 36 0.79 -0.76 -7.53
N LEU A 37 2.06 -1.01 -7.80
CA LEU A 37 3.05 -1.37 -6.79
C LEU A 37 3.91 -0.14 -6.46
N TYR A 38 3.89 0.28 -5.21
CA TYR A 38 4.64 1.43 -4.73
C TYR A 38 5.56 1.04 -3.58
N ASP A 39 6.78 1.51 -3.65
CA ASP A 39 7.74 1.43 -2.53
C ASP A 39 8.77 2.57 -2.67
N VAL A 40 9.48 2.88 -1.61
CA VAL A 40 10.65 3.78 -1.64
C VAL A 40 11.85 3.14 -2.36
N PHE A 41 11.88 1.82 -2.41
CA PHE A 41 12.79 1.03 -3.24
C PHE A 41 12.06 0.57 -4.49
N SER A 42 12.74 0.49 -5.64
CA SER A 42 12.09 0.11 -6.90
C SER A 42 11.34 -1.23 -6.80
N PRO A 43 10.01 -1.23 -6.97
CA PRO A 43 9.22 -2.45 -6.98
C PRO A 43 9.10 -3.10 -8.38
N GLU A 44 9.87 -2.65 -9.36
CA GLU A 44 9.78 -3.10 -10.75
C GLU A 44 10.07 -4.59 -10.91
N GLY A 45 11.01 -5.15 -10.12
CA GLY A 45 11.27 -6.59 -10.11
C GLY A 45 10.04 -7.41 -9.74
N VAL A 46 9.32 -6.98 -8.72
CA VAL A 46 8.06 -7.63 -8.29
C VAL A 46 6.98 -7.50 -9.38
N ALA A 47 6.86 -6.32 -9.98
CA ALA A 47 5.89 -6.10 -11.05
C ALA A 47 6.17 -6.99 -12.25
N GLU A 48 7.43 -7.15 -12.63
CA GLU A 48 7.84 -8.02 -13.74
C GLU A 48 7.55 -9.48 -13.44
N GLU A 49 7.83 -9.97 -12.22
CA GLU A 49 7.44 -11.31 -11.79
C GLU A 49 5.93 -11.53 -11.90
N MET A 50 5.12 -10.55 -11.48
CA MET A 50 3.66 -10.65 -11.58
C MET A 50 3.18 -10.67 -13.04
N ARG A 51 3.79 -9.88 -13.91
CA ARG A 51 3.48 -9.89 -15.36
C ARG A 51 3.77 -11.25 -16.00
N GLN A 52 4.85 -11.91 -15.57
CA GLN A 52 5.25 -13.23 -16.05
C GLN A 52 4.37 -14.37 -15.52
N CYS A 53 3.58 -14.16 -14.47
CA CYS A 53 2.66 -15.15 -13.92
C CYS A 53 1.41 -15.41 -14.80
N GLY A 54 1.23 -14.69 -15.91
CA GLY A 54 0.15 -14.95 -16.87
C GLY A 54 -1.25 -14.51 -16.38
N PHE A 55 -1.33 -13.45 -15.60
CA PHE A 55 -2.61 -12.81 -15.25
C PHE A 55 -3.11 -11.97 -16.42
N ASP A 56 -4.03 -12.50 -17.21
CA ASP A 56 -4.56 -11.83 -18.40
C ASP A 56 -5.49 -10.66 -18.04
N GLY A 57 -5.35 -9.57 -18.77
CA GLY A 57 -6.23 -8.41 -18.66
C GLY A 57 -5.94 -7.52 -17.45
N VAL A 58 -4.79 -7.67 -16.80
CA VAL A 58 -4.35 -6.83 -15.67
C VAL A 58 -3.36 -5.80 -16.13
N ASN A 59 -3.59 -4.55 -15.73
CA ASN A 59 -2.58 -3.50 -15.80
C ASN A 59 -1.78 -3.48 -14.50
N ILE A 60 -0.49 -3.79 -14.56
CA ILE A 60 0.43 -3.79 -13.42
C ILE A 60 1.45 -2.68 -13.62
N THR A 61 1.44 -1.69 -12.74
CA THR A 61 2.40 -0.59 -12.73
C THR A 61 3.27 -0.66 -11.49
N ALA A 62 4.49 -0.15 -11.59
CA ALA A 62 5.42 -0.04 -10.47
C ALA A 62 6.04 1.35 -10.45
N THR A 63 6.13 1.96 -9.29
CA THR A 63 6.67 3.31 -9.16
C THR A 63 7.28 3.55 -7.79
N THR A 64 8.23 4.47 -7.74
CA THR A 64 8.76 5.07 -6.50
C THR A 64 8.22 6.49 -6.26
N ASP A 65 7.37 6.98 -7.15
CA ASP A 65 6.73 8.29 -7.03
C ASP A 65 5.37 8.16 -6.33
N VAL A 66 5.27 8.79 -5.17
CA VAL A 66 4.05 8.77 -4.35
C VAL A 66 2.84 9.39 -5.06
N LYS A 67 3.05 10.43 -5.84
CA LYS A 67 1.99 11.08 -6.62
C LYS A 67 1.41 10.12 -7.66
N GLU A 68 2.29 9.47 -8.41
CA GLU A 68 1.88 8.46 -9.41
C GLU A 68 1.16 7.29 -8.73
N ALA A 69 1.68 6.82 -7.60
CA ALA A 69 1.10 5.71 -6.85
C ALA A 69 -0.32 5.98 -6.37
N PHE A 70 -0.58 7.18 -5.86
CA PHE A 70 -1.85 7.50 -5.19
C PHE A 70 -2.86 8.21 -6.08
N THR A 71 -2.43 8.84 -7.17
CA THR A 71 -3.39 9.44 -8.11
C THR A 71 -4.39 8.40 -8.60
N ASP A 72 -5.69 8.69 -8.46
CA ASP A 72 -6.82 7.80 -8.82
C ASP A 72 -6.90 6.48 -8.03
N ALA A 73 -6.10 6.29 -6.98
CA ALA A 73 -6.22 5.12 -6.12
C ALA A 73 -7.55 5.11 -5.37
N LYS A 74 -8.29 4.01 -5.47
CA LYS A 74 -9.56 3.79 -4.75
C LYS A 74 -9.40 2.84 -3.56
N TYR A 75 -8.38 2.00 -3.60
CA TYR A 75 -8.03 1.07 -2.53
C TYR A 75 -6.53 1.13 -2.28
N ILE A 76 -6.13 1.14 -1.02
CA ILE A 76 -4.74 1.14 -0.61
C ILE A 76 -4.54 0.05 0.45
N ILE A 77 -3.52 -0.77 0.30
CA ILE A 77 -3.05 -1.68 1.33
C ILE A 77 -1.59 -1.32 1.62
N SER A 78 -1.27 -0.99 2.87
CA SER A 78 0.08 -0.60 3.25
C SER A 78 0.72 -1.57 4.22
N SER A 79 1.84 -2.13 3.79
CA SER A 79 2.81 -2.86 4.60
C SER A 79 4.12 -2.10 4.78
N GLY A 80 4.13 -0.82 4.44
CA GLY A 80 5.31 0.02 4.27
C GLY A 80 6.02 0.47 5.55
N GLY A 81 5.85 -0.22 6.67
CA GLY A 81 6.55 0.07 7.92
C GLY A 81 8.01 -0.38 7.92
N ALA A 82 8.83 0.26 8.76
CA ALA A 82 10.20 -0.16 8.98
C ALA A 82 10.26 -1.41 9.87
N PRO A 83 11.11 -2.40 9.54
CA PRO A 83 11.31 -3.56 10.39
C PRO A 83 12.11 -3.20 11.63
N ARG A 84 11.88 -3.93 12.72
CA ARG A 84 12.69 -3.80 13.93
C ARG A 84 14.13 -4.26 13.66
N LYS A 85 15.08 -3.39 13.92
CA LYS A 85 16.50 -3.69 13.82
C LYS A 85 17.07 -4.07 15.19
N ALA A 86 18.20 -4.80 15.18
CA ALA A 86 18.92 -5.11 16.42
C ALA A 86 19.30 -3.81 17.16
N GLY A 87 19.06 -3.78 18.48
CA GLY A 87 19.30 -2.61 19.32
C GLY A 87 18.18 -1.57 19.35
N MET A 88 17.14 -1.70 18.53
CA MET A 88 15.96 -0.83 18.60
C MET A 88 15.04 -1.22 19.74
N THR A 89 14.60 -0.23 20.53
CA THR A 89 13.53 -0.42 21.49
C THR A 89 12.17 -0.49 20.79
N ARG A 90 11.12 -0.94 21.50
CA ARG A 90 9.75 -0.90 20.98
C ARG A 90 9.28 0.54 20.74
N GLU A 91 9.75 1.47 21.57
CA GLU A 91 9.42 2.90 21.47
C GLU A 91 10.04 3.52 20.20
N ASP A 92 11.29 3.15 19.87
CA ASP A 92 11.95 3.61 18.64
C ASP A 92 11.19 3.14 17.40
N LEU A 93 10.76 1.87 17.38
CA LEU A 93 9.97 1.31 16.30
C LEU A 93 8.61 2.00 16.19
N LEU A 94 7.93 2.21 17.31
CA LEU A 94 6.65 2.90 17.38
C LEU A 94 6.75 4.31 16.80
N LYS A 95 7.74 5.08 17.25
CA LYS A 95 7.96 6.45 16.77
C LYS A 95 8.18 6.48 15.25
N GLY A 96 9.11 5.66 14.76
CA GLY A 96 9.43 5.60 13.33
C GLY A 96 8.23 5.20 12.47
N ASN A 97 7.48 4.19 12.90
CA ASN A 97 6.30 3.72 12.15
C ASN A 97 5.12 4.70 12.24
N CYS A 98 4.96 5.43 13.35
CA CYS A 98 3.98 6.51 13.44
C CYS A 98 4.32 7.67 12.50
N GLU A 99 5.59 8.02 12.32
CA GLU A 99 6.03 9.03 11.35
C GLU A 99 5.73 8.59 9.90
N ILE A 100 5.94 7.31 9.59
CA ILE A 100 5.57 6.74 8.29
C ILE A 100 4.04 6.80 8.08
N ALA A 101 3.26 6.45 9.09
CA ALA A 101 1.80 6.50 9.05
C ALA A 101 1.26 7.94 8.90
N GLU A 102 1.88 8.90 9.56
CA GLU A 102 1.59 10.33 9.40
C GLU A 102 1.82 10.79 7.97
N GLN A 103 2.97 10.45 7.39
CA GLN A 103 3.28 10.80 6.01
C GLN A 103 2.30 10.13 5.04
N LEU A 104 1.98 8.86 5.24
CA LEU A 104 0.99 8.13 4.45
C LEU A 104 -0.39 8.82 4.49
N GLY A 105 -0.83 9.23 5.67
CA GLY A 105 -2.09 9.98 5.82
C GLY A 105 -2.09 11.31 5.06
N LYS A 106 -0.99 12.06 5.13
CA LYS A 106 -0.82 13.32 4.39
C LYS A 106 -0.82 13.10 2.88
N ASP A 107 -0.18 12.05 2.40
CA ASP A 107 -0.12 11.70 0.99
C ASP A 107 -1.51 11.30 0.46
N ILE A 108 -2.26 10.52 1.22
CA ILE A 108 -3.64 10.17 0.90
C ILE A 108 -4.50 11.42 0.78
N LYS A 109 -4.42 12.32 1.76
CA LYS A 109 -5.17 13.57 1.74
C LYS A 109 -4.85 14.45 0.54
N THR A 110 -3.58 14.45 0.11
CA THR A 110 -3.09 15.29 -0.98
C THR A 110 -3.44 14.71 -2.36
N TYR A 111 -3.26 13.39 -2.55
CA TYR A 111 -3.29 12.79 -3.88
C TYR A 111 -4.52 11.93 -4.16
N CYS A 112 -5.16 11.37 -3.14
CA CYS A 112 -6.35 10.53 -3.31
C CYS A 112 -7.38 10.72 -2.18
N PRO A 113 -7.89 11.94 -1.95
CA PRO A 113 -8.84 12.21 -0.86
C PRO A 113 -10.16 11.46 -1.02
N ASP A 114 -10.46 10.94 -2.20
CA ASP A 114 -11.64 10.16 -2.56
C ASP A 114 -11.40 8.64 -2.55
N VAL A 115 -10.30 8.18 -1.95
CA VAL A 115 -10.04 6.76 -1.71
C VAL A 115 -11.20 6.13 -0.92
N LYS A 116 -11.60 4.91 -1.30
CA LYS A 116 -12.71 4.22 -0.66
C LYS A 116 -12.31 3.53 0.62
N HIS A 117 -11.23 2.75 0.59
CA HIS A 117 -10.72 2.01 1.73
C HIS A 117 -9.20 1.98 1.77
N VAL A 118 -8.67 2.03 2.99
CA VAL A 118 -7.24 1.91 3.29
C VAL A 118 -7.06 0.83 4.35
N VAL A 119 -6.19 -0.13 4.10
CA VAL A 119 -5.82 -1.17 5.05
C VAL A 119 -4.38 -0.98 5.49
N ILE A 120 -4.16 -0.84 6.78
CA ILE A 120 -2.84 -0.67 7.39
C ILE A 120 -2.46 -1.95 8.12
N ILE A 121 -1.32 -2.52 7.77
CA ILE A 121 -0.86 -3.79 8.37
C ILE A 121 0.53 -3.73 9.01
N PHE A 122 1.24 -2.61 8.92
CA PHE A 122 2.54 -2.48 9.59
C PHE A 122 2.39 -2.09 11.07
N ASN A 123 3.20 -2.70 11.90
CA ASN A 123 3.07 -2.66 13.35
C ASN A 123 3.64 -1.38 14.00
N PRO A 124 3.00 -0.91 15.08
CA PRO A 124 1.78 -1.44 15.71
C PRO A 124 0.52 -0.96 14.97
N ALA A 125 -0.19 -1.88 14.32
CA ALA A 125 -1.24 -1.57 13.33
C ALA A 125 -2.42 -0.77 13.90
N ASP A 126 -2.76 -0.96 15.17
CA ASP A 126 -3.78 -0.17 15.87
C ASP A 126 -3.42 1.31 15.94
N LEU A 127 -2.16 1.62 16.25
CA LEU A 127 -1.68 3.00 16.33
C LEU A 127 -1.38 3.59 14.96
N THR A 128 -0.72 2.85 14.08
CA THR A 128 -0.41 3.33 12.73
C THR A 128 -1.67 3.55 11.89
N GLY A 129 -2.69 2.71 12.06
CA GLY A 129 -4.01 2.91 11.47
C GLY A 129 -4.69 4.18 12.00
N LEU A 130 -4.66 4.39 13.31
CA LEU A 130 -5.21 5.61 13.92
C LEU A 130 -4.50 6.88 13.44
N VAL A 131 -3.16 6.86 13.39
CA VAL A 131 -2.36 8.00 12.90
C VAL A 131 -2.71 8.30 11.44
N THR A 132 -2.76 7.28 10.58
CA THR A 132 -3.14 7.44 9.18
C THR A 132 -4.55 8.04 9.06
N LEU A 133 -5.51 7.56 9.85
CA LEU A 133 -6.86 8.10 9.87
C LEU A 133 -6.88 9.61 10.21
N LEU A 134 -6.18 10.00 11.27
CA LEU A 134 -6.17 11.39 11.74
C LEU A 134 -5.55 12.35 10.70
N TYR A 135 -4.50 11.95 10.03
CA TYR A 135 -3.81 12.80 9.05
C TYR A 135 -4.42 12.76 7.64
N SER A 136 -5.12 11.69 7.30
CA SER A 136 -5.78 11.55 5.99
C SER A 136 -7.10 12.32 5.87
N GLY A 137 -7.76 12.58 6.98
CA GLY A 137 -9.10 13.18 6.99
C GLY A 137 -10.22 12.23 6.53
N LEU A 138 -9.92 10.94 6.43
CA LEU A 138 -10.90 9.92 6.07
C LEU A 138 -11.86 9.61 7.23
N LYS A 139 -12.93 8.90 6.94
CA LYS A 139 -13.87 8.40 7.95
C LYS A 139 -13.33 7.13 8.59
N THR A 140 -13.73 6.85 9.84
CA THR A 140 -13.35 5.62 10.57
C THR A 140 -13.75 4.32 9.85
N SER A 141 -14.75 4.37 8.97
CA SER A 141 -15.16 3.21 8.17
C SER A 141 -14.27 2.96 6.95
N GLN A 142 -13.30 3.84 6.68
CA GLN A 142 -12.44 3.76 5.50
C GLN A 142 -11.02 3.27 5.83
N VAL A 143 -10.62 3.33 7.10
CA VAL A 143 -9.27 2.95 7.54
C VAL A 143 -9.35 1.84 8.57
#